data_8dc2f36c090a2f99a659c449939ca937
#
_entry.id   8dc2f36c090a2f99a659c449939ca937
#
_cell.length_a   1.000
_cell.length_b   1.000
_cell.length_c   1.000
_cell.angle_alpha   90.00
_cell.angle_beta   90.00
_cell.angle_gamma   90.00
#
_symmetry.space_group_name_H-M   'P 1'
#
loop_
_entity.id
_entity.type
_entity.pdbx_description
1 polymer ?
#
loop_
_entity_poly.entity_id
_entity_poly.type
_entity_poly.pdbx_seq_one_letter_code
_entity_poly.pdbx_strand_id
1 'polypeptide(L)'
;GLYLALYFYVFGLVILFLRRWLRLPHLFIAPFAWVAFEYLRSFPYFGFPWFLAGYSQYLHLPLIQIADITGVYGISFLIVAVNAAIADLTEPFLSKYVNRSEMSSAVFSEKKGRAFWVTIIIPCFLISVALVYGYFDLKGNRALPEGPNICVVQGNVPQGVKIKADKEEKKKILLKYTDLSLKAAGRNIDIIVWPETMVPGILNIDPELLDREIDRLSKESVRTITDATSANLILGGTAIDVRDTNALYFNTAFYFDRHGEYVNRYDKIHLVPFGEFIPFEKWLSFFSYIVPYTVSLSGGEQRTMFELDTMKDDRYCKFGVIICYEDTV
;
A
#
# COMPACT_ATOMS: atom_id res chain seq x y z
N GLY A 1 11.69 -7.52 -13.27
CA GLY A 1 11.03 -7.83 -14.56
C GLY A 1 10.67 -9.30 -14.69
N LEU A 2 11.65 -10.23 -14.67
CA LEU A 2 11.44 -11.67 -14.96
C LEU A 2 10.44 -12.34 -13.99
N TYR A 3 10.55 -12.04 -12.70
CA TYR A 3 9.63 -12.56 -11.67
C TYR A 3 8.17 -12.22 -11.96
N LEU A 4 7.88 -10.97 -12.27
CA LEU A 4 6.50 -10.56 -12.62
C LEU A 4 6.03 -11.14 -13.95
N ALA A 5 6.92 -11.27 -14.94
CA ALA A 5 6.59 -11.89 -16.22
C ALA A 5 6.14 -13.35 -16.06
N LEU A 6 6.67 -14.06 -15.04
CA LEU A 6 6.29 -15.44 -14.76
C LEU A 6 4.81 -15.57 -14.36
N TYR A 7 4.24 -14.59 -13.63
CA TYR A 7 2.82 -14.58 -13.30
C TYR A 7 1.94 -14.52 -14.55
N PHE A 8 2.29 -13.67 -15.52
CA PHE A 8 1.54 -13.57 -16.78
C PHE A 8 1.68 -14.84 -17.62
N TYR A 9 2.88 -15.42 -17.63
CA TYR A 9 3.11 -16.68 -18.34
C TYR A 9 2.28 -17.83 -17.76
N VAL A 10 2.32 -18.02 -16.43
CA VAL A 10 1.53 -19.06 -15.74
C VAL A 10 0.04 -18.80 -15.88
N PHE A 11 -0.41 -17.54 -15.76
CA PHE A 11 -1.79 -17.16 -16.04
C PHE A 11 -2.23 -17.62 -17.44
N GLY A 12 -1.42 -17.36 -18.47
CA GLY A 12 -1.71 -17.80 -19.83
C GLY A 12 -1.86 -19.32 -19.94
N LEU A 13 -0.96 -20.08 -19.30
CA LEU A 13 -1.05 -21.57 -19.27
C LEU A 13 -2.32 -22.04 -18.55
N VAL A 14 -2.67 -21.42 -17.43
CA VAL A 14 -3.88 -21.76 -16.65
C VAL A 14 -5.14 -21.48 -17.48
N ILE A 15 -5.21 -20.34 -18.18
CA ILE A 15 -6.35 -20.04 -19.07
C ILE A 15 -6.46 -21.08 -20.18
N LEU A 16 -5.36 -21.44 -20.83
CA LEU A 16 -5.36 -22.46 -21.87
C LEU A 16 -5.81 -23.84 -21.35
N PHE A 17 -5.32 -24.22 -20.17
CA PHE A 17 -5.70 -25.49 -19.52
C PHE A 17 -7.18 -25.49 -19.13
N LEU A 18 -7.64 -24.50 -18.39
CA LEU A 18 -9.02 -24.42 -17.91
C LEU A 18 -10.01 -24.32 -19.07
N ARG A 19 -9.66 -23.62 -20.12
CA ARG A 19 -10.51 -23.53 -21.31
C ARG A 19 -10.67 -24.87 -22.02
N ARG A 20 -9.59 -25.67 -22.12
CA ARG A 20 -9.66 -27.02 -22.70
C ARG A 20 -10.47 -27.96 -21.82
N TRP A 21 -10.30 -27.85 -20.49
CA TRP A 21 -10.95 -28.76 -19.53
C TRP A 21 -12.44 -28.43 -19.34
N LEU A 22 -12.76 -27.14 -19.07
CA LEU A 22 -14.13 -26.70 -18.77
C LEU A 22 -14.96 -26.42 -20.02
N ARG A 23 -14.31 -26.16 -21.16
CA ARG A 23 -14.95 -25.78 -22.43
C ARG A 23 -15.84 -24.53 -22.29
N LEU A 24 -15.45 -23.58 -21.44
CA LEU A 24 -16.13 -22.32 -21.19
C LEU A 24 -15.47 -21.18 -21.93
N PRO A 25 -16.22 -20.11 -22.30
CA PRO A 25 -15.68 -18.83 -22.80
C PRO A 25 -14.68 -18.19 -21.83
N HIS A 26 -13.80 -17.33 -22.35
CA HIS A 26 -12.85 -16.57 -21.53
C HIS A 26 -13.53 -15.74 -20.45
N LEU A 27 -14.71 -15.18 -20.75
CA LEU A 27 -15.51 -14.38 -19.83
C LEU A 27 -15.77 -15.10 -18.49
N PHE A 28 -15.95 -16.42 -18.49
CA PHE A 28 -16.25 -17.18 -17.27
C PHE A 28 -15.01 -17.73 -16.57
N ILE A 29 -13.83 -17.61 -17.17
CA ILE A 29 -12.59 -18.17 -16.62
C ILE A 29 -11.60 -17.06 -16.26
N ALA A 30 -11.35 -16.13 -17.21
CA ALA A 30 -10.26 -15.18 -17.10
C ALA A 30 -10.39 -14.21 -15.93
N PRO A 31 -11.57 -13.62 -15.62
CA PRO A 31 -11.69 -12.70 -14.50
C PRO A 31 -11.37 -13.34 -13.16
N PHE A 32 -11.85 -14.57 -12.93
CA PHE A 32 -11.58 -15.29 -11.69
C PHE A 32 -10.10 -15.70 -11.56
N ALA A 33 -9.54 -16.24 -12.65
CA ALA A 33 -8.13 -16.59 -12.68
C ALA A 33 -7.23 -15.37 -12.45
N TRP A 34 -7.54 -14.24 -13.11
CA TRP A 34 -6.76 -13.00 -12.94
C TRP A 34 -6.76 -12.52 -11.50
N VAL A 35 -7.94 -12.39 -10.89
CA VAL A 35 -8.08 -11.97 -9.49
C VAL A 35 -7.34 -12.93 -8.56
N ALA A 36 -7.43 -14.25 -8.78
CA ALA A 36 -6.67 -15.22 -8.01
C ALA A 36 -5.15 -14.99 -8.13
N PHE A 37 -4.63 -14.68 -9.33
CA PHE A 37 -3.23 -14.37 -9.54
C PHE A 37 -2.82 -13.03 -8.93
N GLU A 38 -3.67 -12.00 -9.00
CA GLU A 38 -3.42 -10.73 -8.31
C GLU A 38 -3.38 -10.92 -6.79
N TYR A 39 -4.32 -11.70 -6.25
CA TYR A 39 -4.34 -12.02 -4.83
C TYR A 39 -3.11 -12.81 -4.39
N LEU A 40 -2.72 -13.86 -5.13
CA LEU A 40 -1.49 -14.61 -4.86
C LEU A 40 -0.24 -13.72 -4.92
N ARG A 41 -0.22 -12.77 -5.84
CA ARG A 41 0.86 -11.80 -5.97
C ARG A 41 0.91 -10.79 -4.83
N SER A 42 -0.16 -10.64 -4.08
CA SER A 42 -0.23 -9.75 -2.90
C SER A 42 0.21 -10.43 -1.60
N PHE A 43 0.53 -11.73 -1.63
CA PHE A 43 0.95 -12.45 -0.43
C PHE A 43 2.31 -11.97 0.10
N PRO A 44 2.47 -11.82 1.45
CA PRO A 44 3.54 -11.03 2.08
C PRO A 44 4.98 -11.45 1.75
N TYR A 45 5.27 -12.74 1.60
CA TYR A 45 6.66 -13.21 1.46
C TYR A 45 7.29 -12.98 0.08
N PHE A 46 6.47 -12.90 -0.97
CA PHE A 46 6.91 -12.70 -2.36
C PHE A 46 6.02 -11.70 -3.08
N GLY A 47 5.10 -11.10 -2.32
CA GLY A 47 4.07 -10.26 -2.86
C GLY A 47 4.64 -8.96 -3.44
N PHE A 48 4.13 -8.59 -4.59
CA PHE A 48 4.33 -7.29 -5.19
C PHE A 48 2.97 -6.79 -5.69
N PRO A 49 2.11 -6.24 -4.80
CA PRO A 49 0.75 -5.85 -5.13
C PRO A 49 0.65 -4.57 -5.96
N TRP A 50 1.75 -3.96 -6.35
CA TRP A 50 1.74 -2.79 -7.20
C TRP A 50 1.24 -3.12 -8.61
N PHE A 51 0.61 -2.13 -9.24
CA PHE A 51 0.07 -2.24 -10.61
C PHE A 51 -0.99 -3.35 -10.75
N LEU A 52 -1.91 -3.48 -9.79
CA LEU A 52 -3.13 -4.24 -9.98
C LEU A 52 -3.97 -3.56 -11.07
N ALA A 53 -4.66 -4.37 -11.89
CA ALA A 53 -5.42 -3.84 -13.03
C ALA A 53 -6.44 -2.77 -12.58
N GLY A 54 -7.06 -2.97 -11.42
CA GLY A 54 -8.05 -2.05 -10.86
C GLY A 54 -7.54 -0.64 -10.62
N TYR A 55 -6.26 -0.45 -10.32
CA TYR A 55 -5.67 0.88 -10.12
C TYR A 55 -5.73 1.76 -11.36
N SER A 56 -5.80 1.17 -12.55
CA SER A 56 -5.92 1.93 -13.80
C SER A 56 -7.21 2.77 -13.88
N GLN A 57 -8.20 2.47 -13.04
CA GLN A 57 -9.51 3.14 -13.04
C GLN A 57 -9.63 4.27 -12.01
N TYR A 58 -8.56 4.69 -11.34
CA TYR A 58 -8.57 5.64 -10.22
C TYR A 58 -9.24 7.00 -10.54
N LEU A 59 -9.29 7.41 -11.80
CA LEU A 59 -9.97 8.64 -12.24
C LEU A 59 -11.48 8.46 -12.46
N HIS A 60 -11.99 7.22 -12.55
CA HIS A 60 -13.40 6.93 -12.79
C HIS A 60 -14.14 6.76 -11.46
N LEU A 61 -14.30 7.88 -10.72
CA LEU A 61 -14.84 7.88 -9.35
C LEU A 61 -16.11 7.04 -9.18
N PRO A 62 -17.15 7.09 -10.03
CA PRO A 62 -18.31 6.24 -9.85
C PRO A 62 -18.02 4.75 -9.97
N LEU A 63 -17.05 4.35 -10.81
CA LEU A 63 -16.71 2.95 -10.99
C LEU A 63 -15.95 2.37 -9.81
N ILE A 64 -15.05 3.16 -9.22
CA ILE A 64 -14.18 2.68 -8.13
C ILE A 64 -14.84 2.60 -6.77
N GLN A 65 -16.07 3.15 -6.61
CA GLN A 65 -16.77 3.10 -5.31
C GLN A 65 -17.08 1.66 -4.86
N ILE A 66 -17.23 0.71 -5.78
CA ILE A 66 -17.42 -0.71 -5.40
C ILE A 66 -16.21 -1.29 -4.63
N ALA A 67 -15.09 -0.59 -4.61
CA ALA A 67 -13.91 -1.02 -3.86
C ALA A 67 -14.15 -1.09 -2.34
N ASP A 68 -15.13 -0.38 -1.81
CA ASP A 68 -15.53 -0.47 -0.41
C ASP A 68 -16.14 -1.85 -0.04
N ILE A 69 -16.69 -2.55 -1.03
CA ILE A 69 -17.26 -3.90 -0.87
C ILE A 69 -16.27 -4.99 -1.30
N THR A 70 -15.60 -4.77 -2.43
CA THR A 70 -14.83 -5.83 -3.12
C THR A 70 -13.31 -5.62 -3.09
N GLY A 71 -12.86 -4.49 -2.53
CA GLY A 71 -11.49 -4.03 -2.71
C GLY A 71 -11.17 -3.74 -4.19
N VAL A 72 -9.92 -3.47 -4.49
CA VAL A 72 -9.42 -3.25 -5.85
C VAL A 72 -9.64 -4.45 -6.77
N TYR A 73 -9.75 -5.64 -6.20
CA TYR A 73 -9.93 -6.90 -6.94
C TYR A 73 -11.24 -6.96 -7.72
N GLY A 74 -12.33 -6.39 -7.20
CA GLY A 74 -13.59 -6.29 -7.94
C GLY A 74 -13.48 -5.41 -9.18
N ILE A 75 -12.71 -4.33 -9.09
CA ILE A 75 -12.43 -3.46 -10.24
C ILE A 75 -11.57 -4.19 -11.26
N SER A 76 -10.52 -4.90 -10.83
CA SER A 76 -9.71 -5.77 -11.68
C SER A 76 -10.57 -6.83 -12.38
N PHE A 77 -11.50 -7.45 -11.66
CA PHE A 77 -12.46 -8.41 -12.21
C PHE A 77 -13.28 -7.80 -13.34
N LEU A 78 -13.85 -6.61 -13.16
CA LEU A 78 -14.63 -5.92 -14.20
C LEU A 78 -13.82 -5.64 -15.45
N ILE A 79 -12.58 -5.15 -15.28
CA ILE A 79 -11.67 -4.87 -16.40
C ILE A 79 -11.42 -6.15 -17.20
N VAL A 80 -11.07 -7.23 -16.50
CA VAL A 80 -10.75 -8.51 -17.17
C VAL A 80 -12.01 -9.14 -17.77
N ALA A 81 -13.19 -8.98 -17.17
CA ALA A 81 -14.46 -9.44 -17.75
C ALA A 81 -14.76 -8.76 -19.09
N VAL A 82 -14.54 -7.46 -19.19
CA VAL A 82 -14.68 -6.72 -20.47
C VAL A 82 -13.69 -7.21 -21.51
N ASN A 83 -12.41 -7.33 -21.14
CA ASN A 83 -11.36 -7.81 -22.05
C ASN A 83 -11.62 -9.24 -22.51
N ALA A 84 -12.06 -10.11 -21.62
CA ALA A 84 -12.43 -11.50 -21.93
C ALA A 84 -13.63 -11.58 -22.87
N ALA A 85 -14.63 -10.73 -22.66
CA ALA A 85 -15.77 -10.64 -23.57
C ALA A 85 -15.36 -10.18 -24.97
N ILE A 86 -14.50 -9.17 -25.07
CA ILE A 86 -13.94 -8.71 -26.35
C ILE A 86 -13.17 -9.84 -27.02
N ALA A 87 -12.35 -10.59 -26.28
CA ALA A 87 -11.61 -11.73 -26.79
C ALA A 87 -12.55 -12.80 -27.34
N ASP A 88 -13.61 -13.18 -26.59
CA ASP A 88 -14.61 -14.16 -27.02
C ASP A 88 -15.39 -13.71 -28.26
N LEU A 89 -15.67 -12.41 -28.38
CA LEU A 89 -16.36 -11.85 -29.55
C LEU A 89 -15.48 -11.77 -30.80
N THR A 90 -14.17 -11.55 -30.64
CA THR A 90 -13.21 -11.38 -31.73
C THR A 90 -12.59 -12.70 -32.19
N GLU A 91 -12.52 -13.70 -31.34
CA GLU A 91 -11.91 -15.00 -31.64
C GLU A 91 -12.44 -15.66 -32.92
N PRO A 92 -13.76 -15.68 -33.21
CA PRO A 92 -14.29 -16.28 -34.46
C PRO A 92 -13.78 -15.59 -35.73
N PHE A 93 -13.46 -14.30 -35.66
CA PHE A 93 -12.92 -13.54 -36.80
C PHE A 93 -11.40 -13.83 -36.95
N LEU A 94 -10.67 -13.87 -35.85
CA LEU A 94 -9.23 -14.11 -35.86
C LEU A 94 -8.87 -15.55 -36.24
N SER A 95 -9.70 -16.52 -35.86
CA SER A 95 -9.50 -17.95 -36.21
C SER A 95 -9.46 -18.22 -37.70
N LYS A 96 -10.18 -17.41 -38.52
CA LYS A 96 -10.16 -17.51 -40.00
C LYS A 96 -8.78 -17.18 -40.60
N TYR A 97 -7.98 -16.33 -39.91
CA TYR A 97 -6.67 -15.91 -40.41
C TYR A 97 -5.50 -16.77 -39.86
N VAL A 98 -5.72 -17.52 -38.77
CA VAL A 98 -4.64 -18.23 -38.06
C VAL A 98 -4.69 -19.74 -38.30
N ASN A 99 -5.54 -20.27 -39.18
CA ASN A 99 -5.65 -21.73 -39.51
C ASN A 99 -5.75 -22.67 -38.28
N ARG A 100 -6.28 -22.21 -37.16
CA ARG A 100 -6.52 -22.99 -35.94
C ARG A 100 -7.96 -23.54 -35.94
N SER A 101 -8.18 -24.52 -36.81
CA SER A 101 -9.53 -24.96 -37.18
C SER A 101 -10.30 -25.80 -36.15
N GLU A 102 -9.67 -26.34 -35.09
CA GLU A 102 -10.37 -27.39 -34.34
C GLU A 102 -10.90 -26.99 -32.95
N MET A 103 -10.39 -25.94 -32.30
CA MET A 103 -10.78 -25.65 -30.92
C MET A 103 -11.79 -24.50 -30.78
N SER A 104 -11.80 -23.59 -31.71
CA SER A 104 -12.72 -22.43 -31.71
C SER A 104 -14.14 -22.80 -32.19
N SER A 105 -14.26 -23.74 -33.13
CA SER A 105 -15.55 -24.13 -33.73
C SER A 105 -16.49 -24.90 -32.78
N ALA A 106 -15.94 -25.66 -31.83
CA ALA A 106 -16.74 -26.51 -30.96
C ALA A 106 -17.56 -25.76 -29.89
N VAL A 107 -17.08 -24.63 -29.39
CA VAL A 107 -17.74 -23.86 -28.30
C VAL A 107 -18.84 -22.94 -28.86
N PHE A 108 -18.71 -22.47 -30.12
CA PHE A 108 -19.61 -21.49 -30.69
C PHE A 108 -20.51 -22.04 -31.83
N SER A 109 -20.40 -23.32 -32.25
CA SER A 109 -21.03 -23.83 -33.45
C SER A 109 -22.57 -24.01 -33.36
N GLU A 110 -23.10 -24.39 -32.21
CA GLU A 110 -24.52 -24.78 -32.13
C GLU A 110 -25.45 -23.81 -31.38
N LYS A 111 -24.92 -22.80 -30.66
CA LYS A 111 -25.72 -21.82 -29.90
C LYS A 111 -25.34 -20.37 -30.19
N LYS A 112 -25.07 -20.05 -31.47
CA LYS A 112 -24.53 -18.75 -31.91
C LYS A 112 -25.22 -17.49 -31.39
N GLY A 113 -26.53 -17.52 -31.21
CA GLY A 113 -27.28 -16.31 -30.77
C GLY A 113 -27.21 -16.07 -29.25
N ARG A 114 -27.50 -17.10 -28.45
CA ARG A 114 -27.59 -16.91 -26.98
C ARG A 114 -26.23 -16.64 -26.35
N ALA A 115 -25.18 -17.37 -26.74
CA ALA A 115 -23.82 -17.18 -26.20
C ALA A 115 -23.27 -15.79 -26.51
N PHE A 116 -23.53 -15.29 -27.75
CA PHE A 116 -23.14 -13.92 -28.14
C PHE A 116 -23.78 -12.86 -27.26
N TRP A 117 -25.07 -12.92 -27.01
CA TRP A 117 -25.76 -11.96 -26.16
C TRP A 117 -25.33 -12.05 -24.71
N VAL A 118 -25.10 -13.23 -24.17
CA VAL A 118 -24.59 -13.43 -22.80
C VAL A 118 -23.22 -12.78 -22.63
N THR A 119 -22.34 -12.93 -23.63
CA THR A 119 -20.98 -12.31 -23.60
C THR A 119 -21.03 -10.78 -23.56
N ILE A 120 -22.05 -10.15 -24.11
CA ILE A 120 -22.25 -8.70 -24.08
C ILE A 120 -22.99 -8.27 -22.79
N ILE A 121 -24.10 -8.94 -22.50
CA ILE A 121 -25.01 -8.53 -21.42
C ILE A 121 -24.34 -8.60 -20.05
N ILE A 122 -23.55 -9.65 -19.76
CA ILE A 122 -22.95 -9.83 -18.45
C ILE A 122 -21.98 -8.67 -18.10
N PRO A 123 -20.95 -8.34 -18.89
CA PRO A 123 -20.07 -7.23 -18.57
C PRO A 123 -20.79 -5.88 -18.50
N CYS A 124 -21.73 -5.63 -19.44
CA CYS A 124 -22.53 -4.41 -19.43
C CYS A 124 -23.38 -4.30 -18.16
N PHE A 125 -24.00 -5.38 -17.73
CA PHE A 125 -24.78 -5.43 -16.48
C PHE A 125 -23.88 -5.16 -15.26
N LEU A 126 -22.75 -5.84 -15.15
CA LEU A 126 -21.81 -5.67 -14.02
C LEU A 126 -21.28 -4.23 -13.94
N ILE A 127 -20.90 -3.64 -15.08
CA ILE A 127 -20.48 -2.23 -15.14
C ILE A 127 -21.63 -1.30 -14.73
N SER A 128 -22.83 -1.55 -15.25
CA SER A 128 -24.00 -0.72 -14.92
C SER A 128 -24.31 -0.76 -13.43
N VAL A 129 -24.26 -1.94 -12.81
CA VAL A 129 -24.44 -2.09 -11.36
C VAL A 129 -23.37 -1.30 -10.59
N ALA A 130 -22.09 -1.43 -10.97
CA ALA A 130 -21.00 -0.70 -10.34
C ALA A 130 -21.16 0.82 -10.47
N LEU A 131 -21.53 1.30 -11.66
CA LEU A 131 -21.75 2.74 -11.91
C LEU A 131 -22.96 3.28 -11.15
N VAL A 132 -24.07 2.53 -11.12
CA VAL A 132 -25.27 2.91 -10.36
C VAL A 132 -24.97 2.96 -8.87
N TYR A 133 -24.31 1.92 -8.35
CA TYR A 133 -23.86 1.90 -6.95
C TYR A 133 -23.01 3.13 -6.63
N GLY A 134 -21.94 3.35 -7.40
CA GLY A 134 -21.02 4.45 -7.14
C GLY A 134 -21.64 5.84 -7.33
N TYR A 135 -22.60 5.97 -8.25
CA TYR A 135 -23.33 7.22 -8.40
C TYR A 135 -24.16 7.54 -7.14
N PHE A 136 -24.86 6.55 -6.57
CA PHE A 136 -25.61 6.75 -5.35
C PHE A 136 -24.72 6.93 -4.13
N ASP A 137 -23.59 6.21 -4.06
CA ASP A 137 -22.63 6.36 -2.97
C ASP A 137 -22.00 7.76 -2.95
N LEU A 138 -21.59 8.27 -4.10
CA LEU A 138 -21.04 9.63 -4.23
C LEU A 138 -22.06 10.73 -3.96
N LYS A 139 -23.35 10.50 -4.26
CA LYS A 139 -24.44 11.42 -3.93
C LYS A 139 -24.93 11.32 -2.51
N GLY A 140 -24.77 10.16 -1.89
CA GLY A 140 -25.09 9.98 -0.48
C GLY A 140 -24.18 10.87 0.32
N ASN A 141 -24.69 12.02 0.77
CA ASN A 141 -24.03 12.88 1.75
C ASN A 141 -23.89 12.08 3.06
N ARG A 142 -22.90 11.19 3.13
CA ARG A 142 -22.44 10.67 4.40
C ARG A 142 -21.80 11.86 5.12
N ALA A 143 -22.60 12.63 5.86
CA ALA A 143 -22.08 13.63 6.77
C ALA A 143 -21.23 12.89 7.81
N LEU A 144 -19.97 12.71 7.48
CA LEU A 144 -19.01 12.19 8.45
C LEU A 144 -18.86 13.26 9.54
N PRO A 145 -18.81 12.86 10.82
CA PRO A 145 -18.51 13.81 11.87
C PRO A 145 -17.14 14.46 11.59
N GLU A 146 -17.00 15.72 11.99
CA GLU A 146 -15.69 16.40 11.91
C GLU A 146 -14.63 15.55 12.63
N GLY A 147 -13.55 15.25 11.94
CA GLY A 147 -12.39 14.56 12.49
C GLY A 147 -11.40 15.51 13.16
N PRO A 148 -10.26 15.00 13.63
CA PRO A 148 -9.19 15.82 14.18
C PRO A 148 -8.54 16.70 13.09
N ASN A 149 -8.00 17.85 13.50
CA ASN A 149 -7.21 18.72 12.64
C ASN A 149 -5.79 18.15 12.50
N ILE A 150 -5.45 17.69 11.31
CA ILE A 150 -4.18 17.03 11.01
C ILE A 150 -3.26 17.95 10.23
N CYS A 151 -2.03 18.14 10.71
CA CYS A 151 -0.96 18.82 9.98
C CYS A 151 0.04 17.82 9.44
N VAL A 152 0.13 17.67 8.12
CA VAL A 152 1.14 16.83 7.47
C VAL A 152 2.34 17.68 7.07
N VAL A 153 3.53 17.32 7.54
CA VAL A 153 4.77 18.03 7.27
C VAL A 153 5.50 17.42 6.10
N GLN A 154 5.58 18.14 4.98
CA GLN A 154 6.27 17.70 3.78
C GLN A 154 7.58 18.47 3.59
N GLY A 155 8.70 17.83 3.92
CA GLY A 155 10.03 18.44 3.82
C GLY A 155 10.69 18.35 2.46
N ASN A 156 10.20 17.50 1.52
CA ASN A 156 10.78 17.28 0.19
C ASN A 156 12.29 16.99 0.22
N VAL A 157 12.72 16.07 1.09
CA VAL A 157 14.10 15.62 1.16
C VAL A 157 14.34 14.56 0.09
N PRO A 158 15.27 14.81 -0.88
CA PRO A 158 15.59 13.81 -1.90
C PRO A 158 16.12 12.52 -1.28
N GLN A 159 15.67 11.37 -1.79
CA GLN A 159 16.08 10.05 -1.27
C GLN A 159 17.61 9.85 -1.28
N GLY A 160 18.30 10.33 -2.31
CA GLY A 160 19.74 10.24 -2.40
C GLY A 160 20.49 11.03 -1.31
N VAL A 161 19.92 12.15 -0.86
CA VAL A 161 20.44 12.93 0.26
C VAL A 161 20.22 12.18 1.57
N LYS A 162 19.00 11.65 1.77
CA LYS A 162 18.64 10.90 2.97
C LYS A 162 19.54 9.68 3.21
N ILE A 163 19.80 8.88 2.16
CA ILE A 163 20.63 7.65 2.28
C ILE A 163 22.08 7.98 2.60
N LYS A 164 22.61 9.08 2.04
CA LYS A 164 24.02 9.47 2.17
C LYS A 164 24.27 10.52 3.26
N ALA A 165 23.21 10.88 4.00
CA ALA A 165 23.29 11.95 4.99
C ALA A 165 24.37 11.68 6.04
N ASP A 166 25.35 12.56 6.13
CA ASP A 166 26.29 12.64 7.22
C ASP A 166 25.64 13.27 8.49
N LYS A 167 26.41 13.48 9.53
CA LYS A 167 25.89 14.05 10.79
C LYS A 167 25.30 15.44 10.60
N GLU A 168 25.93 16.30 9.82
CA GLU A 168 25.49 17.66 9.57
C GLU A 168 24.21 17.69 8.70
N GLU A 169 24.15 16.83 7.70
CA GLU A 169 22.97 16.75 6.86
C GLU A 169 21.77 16.18 7.62
N LYS A 170 21.96 15.18 8.49
CA LYS A 170 20.93 14.68 9.39
C LYS A 170 20.38 15.77 10.31
N LYS A 171 21.26 16.62 10.87
CA LYS A 171 20.88 17.76 11.69
C LYS A 171 20.07 18.79 10.88
N LYS A 172 20.48 19.11 9.66
CA LYS A 172 19.73 20.01 8.77
C LYS A 172 18.35 19.47 8.45
N ILE A 173 18.21 18.17 8.17
CA ILE A 173 16.91 17.52 7.93
C ILE A 173 16.04 17.67 9.18
N LEU A 174 16.54 17.34 10.37
CA LEU A 174 15.81 17.48 11.62
C LEU A 174 15.31 18.90 11.83
N LEU A 175 16.20 19.90 11.74
CA LEU A 175 15.86 21.31 11.91
C LEU A 175 14.80 21.77 10.89
N LYS A 176 14.93 21.36 9.63
CA LYS A 176 13.95 21.68 8.60
C LYS A 176 12.54 21.18 8.95
N TYR A 177 12.43 19.93 9.43
CA TYR A 177 11.14 19.37 9.83
C TYR A 177 10.59 20.03 11.10
N THR A 178 11.46 20.36 12.04
CA THR A 178 11.12 21.11 13.25
C THR A 178 10.55 22.50 12.87
N ASP A 179 11.26 23.27 12.05
CA ASP A 179 10.82 24.60 11.59
C ASP A 179 9.50 24.57 10.83
N LEU A 180 9.30 23.54 10.00
CA LEU A 180 8.03 23.36 9.29
C LEU A 180 6.89 23.06 10.25
N SER A 181 7.14 22.24 11.29
CA SER A 181 6.15 21.92 12.31
C SER A 181 5.78 23.12 13.16
N LEU A 182 6.74 23.98 13.50
CA LEU A 182 6.50 25.21 14.26
C LEU A 182 5.56 26.20 13.54
N LYS A 183 5.40 26.09 12.20
CA LYS A 183 4.40 26.88 11.47
C LYS A 183 2.95 26.48 11.80
N ALA A 184 2.74 25.38 12.47
CA ALA A 184 1.44 24.95 12.98
C ALA A 184 1.04 25.66 14.29
N ALA A 185 1.97 26.37 14.94
CA ALA A 185 1.70 27.10 16.18
C ALA A 185 0.52 28.08 16.02
N GLY A 186 -0.39 28.07 16.98
CA GLY A 186 -1.59 28.89 16.98
C GLY A 186 -2.68 28.48 15.98
N ARG A 187 -2.57 27.32 15.31
CA ARG A 187 -3.53 26.85 14.31
C ARG A 187 -4.53 25.79 14.79
N ASN A 188 -4.60 25.51 16.07
CA ASN A 188 -5.55 24.53 16.62
C ASN A 188 -5.40 23.13 15.95
N ILE A 189 -4.18 22.63 15.89
CA ILE A 189 -3.84 21.33 15.29
C ILE A 189 -3.84 20.24 16.37
N ASP A 190 -4.58 19.17 16.14
CA ASP A 190 -4.65 18.04 17.09
C ASP A 190 -3.44 17.11 16.95
N ILE A 191 -2.94 16.92 15.74
CA ILE A 191 -1.81 16.04 15.48
C ILE A 191 -0.94 16.52 14.31
N ILE A 192 0.38 16.46 14.46
CA ILE A 192 1.37 16.72 13.42
C ILE A 192 1.99 15.39 12.99
N VAL A 193 2.07 15.16 11.66
CA VAL A 193 2.57 13.90 11.09
C VAL A 193 3.79 14.17 10.23
N TRP A 194 4.90 13.49 10.52
CA TRP A 194 6.11 13.45 9.70
C TRP A 194 6.13 12.18 8.84
N PRO A 195 6.70 12.24 7.63
CA PRO A 195 6.82 11.08 6.75
C PRO A 195 7.75 9.99 7.33
N GLU A 196 7.73 8.85 6.64
CA GLU A 196 8.56 7.68 6.93
C GLU A 196 10.05 8.02 7.08
N THR A 197 10.65 7.57 8.18
CA THR A 197 12.10 7.64 8.47
C THR A 197 12.72 9.04 8.33
N MET A 198 11.98 10.10 8.72
CA MET A 198 12.48 11.48 8.69
C MET A 198 13.16 11.90 10.01
N VAL A 199 12.92 11.21 11.10
CA VAL A 199 13.66 11.42 12.35
C VAL A 199 14.99 10.66 12.26
N PRO A 200 16.13 11.37 12.32
CA PRO A 200 17.44 10.74 12.16
C PRO A 200 17.97 10.12 13.46
N GLY A 201 17.40 10.48 14.61
CA GLY A 201 17.75 9.94 15.92
C GLY A 201 16.89 8.75 16.32
N ILE A 202 17.36 7.98 17.31
CA ILE A 202 16.61 6.90 17.93
C ILE A 202 15.81 7.47 19.09
N LEU A 203 14.48 7.31 19.05
CA LEU A 203 13.58 7.93 20.02
C LEU A 203 13.16 7.00 21.16
N ASN A 204 13.29 5.68 20.99
CA ASN A 204 12.85 4.68 21.97
C ASN A 204 13.93 4.21 22.94
N ILE A 205 15.14 4.73 22.81
CA ILE A 205 16.25 4.44 23.74
C ILE A 205 16.70 5.75 24.36
N ASP A 206 17.14 5.70 25.62
CA ASP A 206 17.67 6.87 26.27
C ASP A 206 18.92 7.40 25.53
N PRO A 207 18.99 8.70 25.21
CA PRO A 207 20.14 9.29 24.53
C PRO A 207 21.46 9.12 25.28
N GLU A 208 21.41 9.05 26.63
CA GLU A 208 22.57 8.81 27.45
C GLU A 208 23.22 7.44 27.20
N LEU A 209 22.39 6.44 26.81
CA LEU A 209 22.86 5.09 26.49
C LEU A 209 23.49 4.99 25.11
N LEU A 210 23.16 5.91 24.20
CA LEU A 210 23.62 5.89 22.80
C LEU A 210 24.77 6.87 22.52
N ASP A 211 25.05 7.79 23.44
CA ASP A 211 26.08 8.85 23.35
C ASP A 211 26.11 9.58 21.98
N ARG A 212 24.94 9.73 21.34
CA ARG A 212 24.83 10.41 20.05
C ARG A 212 24.08 11.74 20.18
N GLU A 213 24.74 12.82 19.76
CA GLU A 213 24.15 14.16 19.74
C GLU A 213 22.81 14.22 19.00
N ILE A 214 22.68 13.48 17.87
CA ILE A 214 21.47 13.50 17.04
C ILE A 214 20.25 12.92 17.77
N ASP A 215 20.43 11.97 18.68
CA ASP A 215 19.33 11.36 19.44
C ASP A 215 18.77 12.38 20.45
N ARG A 216 19.66 13.13 21.13
CA ARG A 216 19.28 14.24 22.03
C ARG A 216 18.55 15.34 21.28
N LEU A 217 19.10 15.81 20.16
CA LEU A 217 18.47 16.83 19.33
C LEU A 217 17.10 16.39 18.81
N SER A 218 16.93 15.12 18.48
CA SER A 218 15.64 14.59 18.03
C SER A 218 14.58 14.61 19.14
N LYS A 219 14.95 14.26 20.38
CA LYS A 219 14.06 14.38 21.56
C LYS A 219 13.76 15.84 21.92
N GLU A 220 14.77 16.72 21.85
CA GLU A 220 14.58 18.16 22.05
C GLU A 220 13.62 18.76 21.01
N SER A 221 13.71 18.32 19.75
CA SER A 221 12.79 18.74 18.69
C SER A 221 11.34 18.34 19.00
N VAL A 222 11.10 17.13 19.53
CA VAL A 222 9.76 16.69 19.97
C VAL A 222 9.21 17.69 20.99
N ARG A 223 9.94 17.98 22.05
CA ARG A 223 9.52 18.93 23.09
C ARG A 223 9.30 20.33 22.54
N THR A 224 10.23 20.84 21.74
CA THR A 224 10.11 22.16 21.10
C THR A 224 8.82 22.30 20.29
N ILE A 225 8.46 21.25 19.52
CA ILE A 225 7.25 21.26 18.69
C ILE A 225 6.01 21.19 19.59
N THR A 226 5.95 20.26 20.54
CA THR A 226 4.77 20.10 21.42
C THR A 226 4.53 21.31 22.30
N ASP A 227 5.57 21.92 22.86
CA ASP A 227 5.47 23.15 23.68
C ASP A 227 4.92 24.32 22.86
N ALA A 228 5.34 24.46 21.60
CA ALA A 228 4.92 25.54 20.73
C ALA A 228 3.54 25.35 20.12
N THR A 229 3.11 24.11 19.87
CA THR A 229 1.89 23.81 19.11
C THR A 229 0.78 23.19 19.94
N SER A 230 1.10 22.61 21.09
CA SER A 230 0.22 21.77 21.91
C SER A 230 -0.42 20.61 21.14
N ALA A 231 0.22 20.17 20.05
CA ALA A 231 -0.26 19.09 19.18
C ALA A 231 0.42 17.76 19.54
N ASN A 232 -0.31 16.65 19.34
CA ASN A 232 0.28 15.32 19.36
C ASN A 232 1.16 15.13 18.12
N LEU A 233 2.14 14.19 18.17
CA LEU A 233 3.05 13.95 17.06
C LEU A 233 3.05 12.48 16.63
N ILE A 234 3.01 12.24 15.33
CA ILE A 234 3.41 10.97 14.70
C ILE A 234 4.68 11.23 13.89
N LEU A 235 5.74 10.54 14.25
CA LEU A 235 7.08 10.78 13.69
C LEU A 235 7.64 9.49 13.12
N GLY A 236 7.87 9.45 11.78
CA GLY A 236 8.54 8.32 11.13
C GLY A 236 10.04 8.30 11.41
N GLY A 237 10.53 7.19 11.94
CA GLY A 237 11.94 7.01 12.32
C GLY A 237 12.35 5.55 12.37
N THR A 238 13.50 5.29 12.97
CA THR A 238 14.01 3.93 13.24
C THR A 238 13.95 3.64 14.73
N ALA A 239 13.37 2.50 15.10
CA ALA A 239 13.46 1.98 16.47
C ALA A 239 14.53 0.87 16.55
N ILE A 240 15.12 0.72 17.74
CA ILE A 240 16.06 -0.35 18.05
C ILE A 240 15.55 -1.08 19.28
N ASP A 241 15.41 -2.40 19.19
CA ASP A 241 15.20 -3.27 20.35
C ASP A 241 16.40 -4.20 20.49
N VAL A 242 16.83 -4.43 21.71
CA VAL A 242 17.88 -5.41 22.02
C VAL A 242 17.21 -6.65 22.60
N ARG A 243 17.28 -7.75 21.85
CA ARG A 243 16.81 -9.07 22.31
C ARG A 243 18.02 -10.00 22.43
N ASP A 244 18.28 -10.47 23.64
CA ASP A 244 19.47 -11.24 24.00
C ASP A 244 20.76 -10.45 23.66
N THR A 245 21.48 -10.86 22.63
CA THR A 245 22.71 -10.19 22.15
C THR A 245 22.54 -9.50 20.81
N ASN A 246 21.32 -9.54 20.22
CA ASN A 246 21.05 -9.05 18.87
C ASN A 246 20.27 -7.73 18.92
N ALA A 247 20.75 -6.72 18.19
CA ALA A 247 20.01 -5.51 17.94
C ALA A 247 19.05 -5.71 16.75
N LEU A 248 17.76 -5.50 16.97
CA LEU A 248 16.72 -5.52 15.97
C LEU A 248 16.37 -4.09 15.57
N TYR A 249 16.28 -3.81 14.28
CA TYR A 249 15.97 -2.49 13.73
C TYR A 249 14.61 -2.51 13.08
N PHE A 250 13.77 -1.52 13.39
CA PHE A 250 12.41 -1.42 12.88
C PHE A 250 12.20 -0.09 12.15
N ASN A 251 11.46 -0.13 11.07
CA ASN A 251 10.88 1.06 10.45
C ASN A 251 9.61 1.41 11.26
N THR A 252 9.60 2.57 11.90
CA THR A 252 8.68 2.84 13.00
C THR A 252 7.99 4.18 12.86
N ALA A 253 6.72 4.24 13.22
CA ALA A 253 5.99 5.45 13.52
C ALA A 253 5.87 5.61 15.04
N PHE A 254 6.53 6.62 15.58
CA PHE A 254 6.48 6.98 17.00
C PHE A 254 5.32 7.91 17.30
N TYR A 255 4.58 7.67 18.36
CA TYR A 255 3.53 8.55 18.84
C TYR A 255 3.93 9.23 20.14
N PHE A 256 3.86 10.54 20.14
CA PHE A 256 4.05 11.41 21.32
C PHE A 256 2.78 12.20 21.57
N ASP A 257 2.43 12.35 22.84
CA ASP A 257 1.32 13.19 23.25
C ASP A 257 1.64 14.70 23.10
N ARG A 258 0.64 15.53 23.38
CA ARG A 258 0.76 17.00 23.34
C ARG A 258 1.77 17.60 24.34
N HIS A 259 2.23 16.81 25.31
CA HIS A 259 3.24 17.19 26.29
C HIS A 259 4.64 16.73 25.88
N GLY A 260 4.76 16.07 24.74
CA GLY A 260 6.02 15.52 24.24
C GLY A 260 6.44 14.22 24.91
N GLU A 261 5.53 13.58 25.66
CA GLU A 261 5.79 12.29 26.28
C GLU A 261 5.55 11.15 25.29
N TYR A 262 6.45 10.18 25.30
CA TYR A 262 6.33 9.00 24.45
C TYR A 262 5.17 8.11 24.92
N VAL A 263 4.21 7.87 24.03
CA VAL A 263 3.04 7.05 24.34
C VAL A 263 3.19 5.63 23.85
N ASN A 264 3.47 5.47 22.55
CA ASN A 264 3.55 4.15 21.90
C ASN A 264 4.20 4.28 20.52
N ARG A 265 4.41 3.13 19.83
CA ARG A 265 4.90 3.09 18.46
C ARG A 265 4.19 2.00 17.66
N TYR A 266 4.24 2.16 16.35
CA TYR A 266 3.89 1.12 15.38
C TYR A 266 5.14 0.76 14.58
N ASP A 267 5.53 -0.50 14.59
CA ASP A 267 6.62 -1.02 13.80
C ASP A 267 6.04 -1.65 12.53
N LYS A 268 6.57 -1.27 11.37
CA LYS A 268 6.13 -1.76 10.06
C LYS A 268 6.13 -3.28 10.01
N ILE A 269 4.96 -3.86 9.72
CA ILE A 269 4.76 -5.31 9.69
C ILE A 269 5.16 -5.89 8.33
N HIS A 270 4.70 -5.25 7.25
CA HIS A 270 4.94 -5.72 5.89
C HIS A 270 6.14 -5.01 5.27
N LEU A 271 7.31 -5.66 5.39
CA LEU A 271 8.57 -5.14 4.84
C LEU A 271 8.64 -5.35 3.34
N VAL A 272 9.32 -4.44 2.64
CA VAL A 272 9.57 -4.52 1.21
C VAL A 272 10.67 -5.56 0.93
N PRO A 273 10.35 -6.67 0.23
CA PRO A 273 11.36 -7.66 -0.13
C PRO A 273 12.47 -7.03 -0.99
N PHE A 274 13.73 -7.37 -0.69
CA PHE A 274 14.95 -6.82 -1.32
C PHE A 274 15.15 -5.30 -1.13
N GLY A 275 14.25 -4.63 -0.43
CA GLY A 275 14.37 -3.21 -0.08
C GLY A 275 14.66 -2.99 1.40
N GLU A 276 14.05 -3.76 2.26
CA GLU A 276 14.16 -3.65 3.72
C GLU A 276 14.64 -4.95 4.37
N PHE A 277 14.48 -6.08 3.70
CA PHE A 277 15.04 -7.38 4.10
C PHE A 277 15.34 -8.26 2.89
N ILE A 278 16.19 -9.26 3.06
CA ILE A 278 16.49 -10.26 2.02
C ILE A 278 15.70 -11.53 2.33
N PRO A 279 14.71 -11.90 1.50
CA PRO A 279 14.00 -13.17 1.66
C PRO A 279 14.98 -14.33 1.57
N PHE A 280 14.89 -15.30 2.51
CA PHE A 280 15.79 -16.46 2.57
C PHE A 280 17.27 -16.11 2.59
N GLU A 281 17.68 -15.10 3.37
CA GLU A 281 19.04 -14.60 3.47
C GLU A 281 20.09 -15.72 3.60
N LYS A 282 19.76 -16.79 4.34
CA LYS A 282 20.63 -17.97 4.50
C LYS A 282 20.94 -18.71 3.17
N TRP A 283 20.04 -18.62 2.18
CA TRP A 283 20.17 -19.30 0.88
C TRP A 283 20.58 -18.35 -0.24
N LEU A 284 20.29 -17.08 -0.07
CA LEU A 284 20.47 -16.02 -1.05
C LEU A 284 21.49 -14.97 -0.59
N SER A 285 22.46 -15.38 0.22
CA SER A 285 23.48 -14.49 0.79
C SER A 285 24.25 -13.65 -0.26
N PHE A 286 24.37 -14.13 -1.52
CA PHE A 286 25.01 -13.39 -2.60
C PHE A 286 24.24 -12.11 -3.00
N PHE A 287 22.94 -12.01 -2.70
CA PHE A 287 22.18 -10.78 -2.96
C PHE A 287 22.58 -9.64 -2.01
N SER A 288 23.19 -9.92 -0.86
CA SER A 288 23.72 -8.87 0.03
C SER A 288 24.77 -7.97 -0.66
N TYR A 289 25.45 -8.47 -1.68
CA TYR A 289 26.39 -7.68 -2.50
C TYR A 289 25.70 -6.74 -3.49
N ILE A 290 24.42 -6.98 -3.81
CA ILE A 290 23.66 -6.24 -4.81
C ILE A 290 22.68 -5.24 -4.15
N VAL A 291 22.25 -5.56 -2.92
CA VAL A 291 21.31 -4.73 -2.16
C VAL A 291 22.08 -3.66 -1.40
N PRO A 292 21.78 -2.36 -1.60
CA PRO A 292 22.58 -1.26 -1.04
C PRO A 292 22.39 -1.02 0.47
N TYR A 293 21.66 -1.89 1.18
CA TYR A 293 21.37 -1.72 2.60
C TYR A 293 22.34 -2.50 3.47
N THR A 294 22.87 -1.81 4.46
CA THR A 294 23.83 -2.37 5.42
C THR A 294 23.18 -3.12 6.59
N VAL A 295 21.86 -2.97 6.77
CA VAL A 295 21.11 -3.56 7.90
C VAL A 295 19.77 -4.06 7.39
N SER A 296 19.47 -5.35 7.64
CA SER A 296 18.15 -5.92 7.43
C SER A 296 17.20 -5.43 8.53
N LEU A 297 16.04 -4.91 8.16
CA LEU A 297 15.02 -4.52 9.12
C LEU A 297 14.24 -5.74 9.61
N SER A 298 13.71 -5.61 10.82
CA SER A 298 12.82 -6.60 11.44
C SER A 298 11.37 -6.16 11.24
N GLY A 299 10.48 -7.11 10.94
CA GLY A 299 9.05 -6.85 10.86
C GLY A 299 8.42 -6.68 12.24
N GLY A 300 7.49 -5.72 12.36
CA GLY A 300 6.65 -5.59 13.53
C GLY A 300 5.69 -6.77 13.70
N GLU A 301 5.27 -7.03 14.93
CA GLU A 301 4.38 -8.16 15.27
C GLU A 301 2.97 -7.70 15.62
N GLN A 302 2.79 -6.40 15.97
CA GLN A 302 1.55 -5.89 16.52
C GLN A 302 0.95 -4.78 15.66
N ARG A 303 -0.36 -4.86 15.45
CA ARG A 303 -1.16 -3.79 14.87
C ARG A 303 -1.52 -2.80 15.98
N THR A 304 -0.71 -1.78 16.13
CA THR A 304 -0.90 -0.77 17.18
C THR A 304 -2.10 0.13 16.85
N MET A 305 -3.04 0.22 17.79
CA MET A 305 -4.10 1.21 17.76
C MET A 305 -3.72 2.37 18.68
N PHE A 306 -3.74 3.58 18.16
CA PHE A 306 -3.47 4.79 18.91
C PHE A 306 -4.78 5.46 19.32
N GLU A 307 -4.76 6.19 20.43
CA GLU A 307 -5.84 7.05 20.88
C GLU A 307 -5.38 8.50 20.85
N LEU A 308 -6.09 9.33 20.12
CA LEU A 308 -5.84 10.75 19.98
C LEU A 308 -6.89 11.53 20.78
N ASP A 309 -6.41 12.31 21.71
CA ASP A 309 -7.21 13.30 22.43
C ASP A 309 -7.27 14.59 21.63
N THR A 310 -8.47 15.01 21.21
CA THR A 310 -8.65 16.21 20.39
C THR A 310 -8.82 17.45 21.26
N MET A 311 -8.31 18.60 20.81
CA MET A 311 -8.39 19.87 21.54
C MET A 311 -9.82 20.43 21.62
N LYS A 312 -10.69 20.07 20.66
CA LYS A 312 -11.94 20.80 20.42
C LYS A 312 -13.10 20.37 21.29
N ASP A 313 -13.21 19.07 21.64
CA ASP A 313 -14.45 18.54 22.22
C ASP A 313 -14.23 17.39 23.24
N ASP A 314 -13.06 17.24 23.84
CA ASP A 314 -12.69 16.09 24.70
C ASP A 314 -13.04 14.72 24.05
N ARG A 315 -13.03 14.65 22.71
CA ARG A 315 -13.30 13.42 21.98
C ARG A 315 -12.03 12.62 21.79
N TYR A 316 -12.11 11.34 22.02
CA TYR A 316 -11.06 10.39 21.71
C TYR A 316 -11.28 9.79 20.32
N CYS A 317 -10.31 9.96 19.45
CA CYS A 317 -10.29 9.32 18.14
C CYS A 317 -9.31 8.15 18.15
N LYS A 318 -9.75 6.97 17.70
CA LYS A 318 -8.84 5.83 17.49
C LYS A 318 -8.34 5.83 16.07
N PHE A 319 -7.04 5.62 15.89
CA PHE A 319 -6.44 5.52 14.57
C PHE A 319 -5.33 4.48 14.52
N GLY A 320 -5.05 3.95 13.35
CA GLY A 320 -3.89 3.11 13.04
C GLY A 320 -2.95 3.84 12.10
N VAL A 321 -1.74 3.33 11.99
CA VAL A 321 -0.73 3.82 11.05
C VAL A 321 -0.36 2.70 10.10
N ILE A 322 -0.19 3.03 8.84
CA ILE A 322 0.42 2.19 7.81
C ILE A 322 1.65 2.92 7.27
N ILE A 323 2.73 2.19 6.98
CA ILE A 323 3.99 2.79 6.55
C ILE A 323 4.28 2.37 5.10
N CYS A 324 4.32 3.37 4.18
CA CYS A 324 4.75 3.22 2.80
C CYS A 324 4.00 2.08 2.07
N TYR A 325 4.70 0.99 1.78
CA TYR A 325 4.20 -0.16 1.03
C TYR A 325 2.96 -0.84 1.65
N GLU A 326 2.72 -0.65 2.93
CA GLU A 326 1.57 -1.25 3.63
C GLU A 326 0.21 -0.72 3.17
N ASP A 327 0.18 0.41 2.44
CA ASP A 327 -1.04 0.93 1.83
C ASP A 327 -1.58 0.03 0.69
N THR A 328 -0.76 -0.91 0.24
CA THR A 328 -1.07 -1.79 -0.89
C THR A 328 -1.34 -3.25 -0.49
N VAL A 329 -1.23 -3.59 0.82
CA VAL A 329 -1.29 -4.98 1.32
C VAL A 329 -2.59 -5.27 2.07
#